data_ca1bc5f3b8f767851bd9a3581de1f075
#
_entry.id   ca1bc5f3b8f767851bd9a3581de1f075
#
_cell.length_a   1.000
_cell.length_b   1.000
_cell.length_c   1.000
_cell.angle_alpha   90.00
_cell.angle_beta   90.00
_cell.angle_gamma   90.00
#
_symmetry.space_group_name_H-M   'P 1'
#
loop_
_entity.id
_entity.type
_entity.pdbx_description
1 polymer ?
#
loop_
_entity_poly.entity_id
_entity_poly.type
_entity_poly.pdbx_seq_one_letter_code
_entity_poly.pdbx_strand_id
1 'polypeptide(L)'
;LFDLNLTIVLKSPLSIFDDIFITSIRVLEAKRLRELHMSQTRIANLLGVSQPAVKQYLDEDENSYIKRLQNLGLTREEIDDFLDKLTQLLINGDPKQVMQYISVFFLSNLSRLKFCKYHKMIDSEIPVDCDICKSLYKENEEEMMELALSMLQNESVAELIPEVLSNLAFAKANAKREEDVLAIPGRITKIRNLPTPASKPMWGGSKHLAKVLLSVMKNHPAVRSVMNIKYDEKVEMILKEIGYKFKKVGPQNDLGNERIAETIAAVFDEGTDVVIHLGGTGIEANTYVFGRDPLDVVKKIINISVKYKEIFSP
;
A
#
# COMPACT_ATOMS: atom_id res chain seq x y z
N LEU A 1 22.59 5.13 -51.78
CA LEU A 1 21.31 5.77 -51.54
C LEU A 1 20.75 5.19 -50.25
N PHE A 2 21.00 5.88 -49.14
CA PHE A 2 20.36 5.59 -47.86
C PHE A 2 19.09 6.45 -47.81
N ASP A 3 17.95 5.81 -47.97
CA ASP A 3 16.67 6.42 -47.70
C ASP A 3 16.46 6.42 -46.18
N LEU A 4 17.01 7.44 -45.51
CA LEU A 4 16.88 7.67 -44.08
C LEU A 4 15.72 8.63 -43.82
N ASN A 5 14.51 8.18 -44.05
CA ASN A 5 13.33 8.76 -43.40
C ASN A 5 13.03 8.10 -42.06
N LEU A 6 14.08 7.76 -41.30
CA LEU A 6 13.91 7.46 -39.88
C LEU A 6 13.88 8.77 -39.10
N THR A 7 12.69 9.30 -38.90
CA THR A 7 12.50 10.36 -37.93
C THR A 7 12.67 9.74 -36.54
N ILE A 8 13.92 9.72 -36.04
CA ILE A 8 14.19 9.35 -34.65
C ILE A 8 13.58 10.45 -33.79
N VAL A 9 12.39 10.20 -33.27
CA VAL A 9 11.76 11.10 -32.32
C VAL A 9 12.38 10.82 -30.95
N LEU A 10 12.99 11.84 -30.34
CA LEU A 10 13.53 11.81 -28.98
C LEU A 10 12.37 11.77 -27.98
N LYS A 11 11.70 10.62 -27.89
CA LYS A 11 10.61 10.37 -26.93
C LYS A 11 11.01 9.27 -25.96
N SER A 12 10.63 9.41 -24.71
CA SER A 12 10.83 8.42 -23.68
C SER A 12 9.49 8.04 -23.03
N PRO A 13 9.26 6.78 -22.66
CA PRO A 13 8.07 6.42 -21.90
C PRO A 13 7.94 7.18 -20.58
N LEU A 14 9.03 7.77 -20.08
CA LEU A 14 9.03 8.61 -18.87
C LEU A 14 8.32 9.96 -19.08
N SER A 15 8.16 10.45 -20.31
CA SER A 15 7.38 11.68 -20.56
C SER A 15 5.91 11.54 -20.12
N ILE A 16 5.36 10.35 -20.14
CA ILE A 16 4.01 10.04 -19.65
C ILE A 16 3.85 10.43 -18.17
N PHE A 17 4.95 10.38 -17.40
CA PHE A 17 4.94 10.76 -15.99
C PHE A 17 4.52 12.21 -15.79
N ASP A 18 5.18 13.15 -16.44
CA ASP A 18 4.88 14.58 -16.25
C ASP A 18 3.64 15.01 -17.04
N ASP A 19 3.52 14.56 -18.30
CA ASP A 19 2.49 15.05 -19.21
C ASP A 19 1.08 14.59 -18.82
N ILE A 20 0.95 13.35 -18.33
CA ILE A 20 -0.35 12.73 -18.07
C ILE A 20 -0.53 12.41 -16.59
N PHE A 21 0.41 11.65 -16.00
CA PHE A 21 0.22 11.11 -14.67
C PHE A 21 0.24 12.22 -13.60
N ILE A 22 1.34 12.97 -13.48
CA ILE A 22 1.48 14.04 -12.46
C ILE A 22 0.43 15.13 -12.64
N THR A 23 0.16 15.55 -13.89
CA THR A 23 -0.87 16.55 -14.18
C THR A 23 -2.24 16.10 -13.67
N SER A 24 -2.62 14.84 -13.93
CA SER A 24 -3.89 14.29 -13.46
C SER A 24 -3.95 14.18 -11.94
N ILE A 25 -2.89 13.68 -11.31
CA ILE A 25 -2.81 13.54 -9.85
C ILE A 25 -2.95 14.89 -9.14
N ARG A 26 -2.30 15.95 -9.63
CA ARG A 26 -2.40 17.30 -9.04
C ARG A 26 -3.84 17.80 -9.01
N VAL A 27 -4.59 17.62 -10.09
CA VAL A 27 -6.00 18.04 -10.15
C VAL A 27 -6.85 17.23 -9.16
N LEU A 28 -6.71 15.91 -9.18
CA LEU A 28 -7.51 15.03 -8.32
C LEU A 28 -7.20 15.26 -6.83
N GLU A 29 -5.92 15.41 -6.47
CA GLU A 29 -5.53 15.70 -5.09
C GLU A 29 -5.97 17.10 -4.62
N ALA A 30 -5.91 18.11 -5.49
CA ALA A 30 -6.41 19.44 -5.13
C ALA A 30 -7.88 19.41 -4.71
N LYS A 31 -8.71 18.64 -5.43
CA LYS A 31 -10.13 18.47 -5.11
C LYS A 31 -10.33 17.70 -3.79
N ARG A 32 -9.65 16.56 -3.60
CA ARG A 32 -9.71 15.77 -2.36
C ARG A 32 -9.29 16.59 -1.13
N LEU A 33 -8.18 17.32 -1.22
CA LEU A 33 -7.71 18.19 -0.14
C LEU A 33 -8.70 19.35 0.14
N ARG A 34 -9.41 19.81 -0.89
CA ARG A 34 -10.47 20.81 -0.74
C ARG A 34 -11.71 20.27 -0.03
N GLU A 35 -12.11 19.02 -0.31
CA GLU A 35 -13.17 18.29 0.40
C GLU A 35 -12.84 18.12 1.89
N LEU A 36 -11.55 17.98 2.22
CA LEU A 36 -11.05 18.01 3.61
C LEU A 36 -10.95 19.44 4.20
N HIS A 37 -11.65 20.40 3.60
CA HIS A 37 -11.74 21.80 4.03
C HIS A 37 -10.41 22.58 4.09
N MET A 38 -9.37 22.14 3.38
CA MET A 38 -8.10 22.87 3.35
C MET A 38 -8.18 24.14 2.51
N SER A 39 -7.45 25.18 2.94
CA SER A 39 -7.34 26.42 2.17
C SER A 39 -6.52 26.23 0.88
N GLN A 40 -6.81 27.01 -0.16
CA GLN A 40 -6.05 26.96 -1.43
C GLN A 40 -4.54 27.18 -1.24
N THR A 41 -4.15 28.03 -0.29
CA THR A 41 -2.74 28.27 0.04
C THR A 41 -2.09 27.03 0.63
N ARG A 42 -2.79 26.32 1.53
CA ARG A 42 -2.28 25.05 2.10
C ARG A 42 -2.17 23.97 1.04
N ILE A 43 -3.18 23.84 0.18
CA ILE A 43 -3.16 22.91 -0.96
C ILE A 43 -1.98 23.21 -1.89
N ALA A 44 -1.76 24.49 -2.24
CA ALA A 44 -0.63 24.91 -3.08
C ALA A 44 0.72 24.48 -2.50
N ASN A 45 0.91 24.68 -1.20
CA ASN A 45 2.13 24.27 -0.49
C ASN A 45 2.31 22.74 -0.49
N LEU A 46 1.24 21.96 -0.26
CA LEU A 46 1.30 20.49 -0.25
C LEU A 46 1.60 19.92 -1.65
N LEU A 47 1.01 20.51 -2.69
CA LEU A 47 1.20 20.05 -4.07
C LEU A 47 2.44 20.65 -4.77
N GLY A 48 3.15 21.59 -4.12
CA GLY A 48 4.31 22.25 -4.70
C GLY A 48 3.97 23.10 -5.93
N VAL A 49 2.79 23.77 -5.93
CA VAL A 49 2.30 24.60 -7.03
C VAL A 49 1.88 26.00 -6.54
N SER A 50 1.58 26.91 -7.47
CA SER A 50 1.07 28.23 -7.11
C SER A 50 -0.41 28.19 -6.72
N GLN A 51 -0.87 29.14 -5.87
CA GLN A 51 -2.28 29.26 -5.52
C GLN A 51 -3.20 29.48 -6.74
N PRO A 52 -2.84 30.28 -7.75
CA PRO A 52 -3.62 30.37 -9.00
C PRO A 52 -3.79 29.02 -9.71
N ALA A 53 -2.74 28.16 -9.71
CA ALA A 53 -2.84 26.82 -10.28
C ALA A 53 -3.85 25.95 -9.52
N VAL A 54 -3.86 26.03 -8.18
CA VAL A 54 -4.88 25.33 -7.37
C VAL A 54 -6.28 25.79 -7.73
N LYS A 55 -6.51 27.10 -7.89
CA LYS A 55 -7.81 27.60 -8.34
C LYS A 55 -8.22 26.97 -9.67
N GLN A 56 -7.33 26.94 -10.64
CA GLN A 56 -7.58 26.30 -11.93
C GLN A 56 -7.90 24.81 -11.76
N TYR A 57 -7.14 24.07 -10.95
CA TYR A 57 -7.39 22.64 -10.70
C TYR A 57 -8.77 22.36 -10.08
N LEU A 58 -9.25 23.25 -9.22
CA LEU A 58 -10.58 23.13 -8.61
C LEU A 58 -11.71 23.35 -9.60
N ASP A 59 -11.49 24.16 -10.65
CA ASP A 59 -12.47 24.45 -11.70
C ASP A 59 -12.52 23.35 -12.79
N GLU A 60 -11.52 22.46 -12.85
CA GLU A 60 -11.43 21.37 -13.83
C GLU A 60 -12.46 20.25 -13.57
N ASP A 61 -12.87 19.53 -14.62
CA ASP A 61 -13.74 18.36 -14.49
C ASP A 61 -12.96 17.12 -14.00
N GLU A 62 -13.25 16.68 -12.79
CA GLU A 62 -12.62 15.53 -12.16
C GLU A 62 -12.70 14.26 -13.01
N ASN A 63 -13.87 13.99 -13.60
CA ASN A 63 -14.08 12.79 -14.38
C ASN A 63 -13.19 12.73 -15.62
N SER A 64 -12.83 13.86 -16.19
CA SER A 64 -11.91 13.92 -17.33
C SER A 64 -10.51 13.41 -16.96
N TYR A 65 -10.02 13.74 -15.77
CA TYR A 65 -8.70 13.31 -15.27
C TYR A 65 -8.69 11.86 -14.82
N ILE A 66 -9.77 11.39 -14.23
CA ILE A 66 -9.96 9.95 -13.96
C ILE A 66 -9.91 9.15 -15.26
N LYS A 67 -10.63 9.60 -16.30
CA LYS A 67 -10.61 8.97 -17.62
C LYS A 67 -9.21 8.99 -18.27
N ARG A 68 -8.43 10.04 -18.08
CA ARG A 68 -7.03 10.09 -18.56
C ARG A 68 -6.19 8.99 -17.94
N LEU A 69 -6.30 8.80 -16.62
CA LEU A 69 -5.58 7.74 -15.90
C LEU A 69 -6.10 6.33 -16.28
N GLN A 70 -7.39 6.18 -16.53
CA GLN A 70 -7.95 4.92 -17.04
C GLN A 70 -7.47 4.61 -18.46
N ASN A 71 -7.41 5.60 -19.34
CA ASN A 71 -6.86 5.44 -20.69
C ASN A 71 -5.36 5.09 -20.64
N LEU A 72 -4.64 5.57 -19.63
CA LEU A 72 -3.25 5.18 -19.39
C LEU A 72 -3.12 3.70 -19.06
N GLY A 73 -4.15 3.06 -18.49
CA GLY A 73 -4.20 1.63 -18.16
C GLY A 73 -4.48 1.31 -16.70
N LEU A 74 -4.77 2.33 -15.87
CA LEU A 74 -5.14 2.12 -14.47
C LEU A 74 -6.63 1.81 -14.34
N THR A 75 -7.00 0.95 -13.41
CA THR A 75 -8.41 0.73 -13.04
C THR A 75 -8.89 1.85 -12.12
N ARG A 76 -10.21 2.01 -11.99
CA ARG A 76 -10.78 2.99 -11.04
C ARG A 76 -10.34 2.70 -9.61
N GLU A 77 -10.36 1.44 -9.19
CA GLU A 77 -9.93 1.00 -7.87
C GLU A 77 -8.46 1.35 -7.61
N GLU A 78 -7.56 1.11 -8.57
CA GLU A 78 -6.15 1.47 -8.44
C GLU A 78 -5.91 2.97 -8.31
N ILE A 79 -6.71 3.78 -9.03
CA ILE A 79 -6.65 5.25 -8.94
C ILE A 79 -7.10 5.69 -7.55
N ASP A 80 -8.24 5.21 -7.07
CA ASP A 80 -8.79 5.58 -5.77
C ASP A 80 -7.86 5.14 -4.63
N ASP A 81 -7.34 3.91 -4.67
CA ASP A 81 -6.36 3.40 -3.72
C ASP A 81 -5.06 4.22 -3.70
N PHE A 82 -4.57 4.60 -4.88
CA PHE A 82 -3.37 5.43 -4.98
C PHE A 82 -3.60 6.81 -4.37
N LEU A 83 -4.70 7.47 -4.72
CA LEU A 83 -5.03 8.81 -4.20
C LEU A 83 -5.28 8.79 -2.68
N ASP A 84 -5.97 7.79 -2.14
CA ASP A 84 -6.18 7.68 -0.70
C ASP A 84 -4.86 7.64 0.08
N LYS A 85 -3.92 6.80 -0.39
CA LYS A 85 -2.58 6.71 0.21
C LYS A 85 -1.79 7.99 0.03
N LEU A 86 -1.86 8.61 -1.16
CA LEU A 86 -1.17 9.86 -1.46
C LEU A 86 -1.69 11.01 -0.60
N THR A 87 -3.00 11.14 -0.45
CA THR A 87 -3.62 12.16 0.41
C THR A 87 -3.11 12.03 1.85
N GLN A 88 -3.05 10.80 2.39
CA GLN A 88 -2.50 10.56 3.73
C GLN A 88 -1.03 10.99 3.86
N LEU A 89 -0.21 10.67 2.85
CA LEU A 89 1.20 11.06 2.83
C LEU A 89 1.39 12.58 2.68
N LEU A 90 0.55 13.26 1.88
CA LEU A 90 0.60 14.71 1.73
C LEU A 90 0.27 15.43 3.05
N ILE A 91 -0.64 14.87 3.86
CA ILE A 91 -1.06 15.48 5.12
C ILE A 91 -0.08 15.20 6.26
N ASN A 92 0.40 13.96 6.36
CA ASN A 92 1.10 13.44 7.55
C ASN A 92 2.56 13.01 7.27
N GLY A 93 2.94 12.87 5.99
CA GLY A 93 4.26 12.40 5.58
C GLY A 93 5.27 13.55 5.39
N ASP A 94 6.49 13.16 5.07
CA ASP A 94 7.51 14.10 4.62
C ASP A 94 7.60 14.13 3.08
N PRO A 95 8.20 15.18 2.48
CA PRO A 95 8.34 15.29 1.02
C PRO A 95 9.06 14.11 0.36
N LYS A 96 10.00 13.47 1.05
CA LYS A 96 10.73 12.31 0.54
C LYS A 96 9.80 11.10 0.38
N GLN A 97 8.93 10.86 1.36
CA GLN A 97 7.95 9.76 1.31
C GLN A 97 6.93 9.96 0.18
N VAL A 98 6.45 11.20 0.00
CA VAL A 98 5.54 11.55 -1.10
C VAL A 98 6.20 11.29 -2.46
N MET A 99 7.41 11.80 -2.67
CA MET A 99 8.15 11.60 -3.93
C MET A 99 8.43 10.12 -4.19
N GLN A 100 8.85 9.38 -3.17
CA GLN A 100 9.13 7.95 -3.28
C GLN A 100 7.86 7.18 -3.66
N TYR A 101 6.74 7.46 -2.99
CA TYR A 101 5.48 6.78 -3.24
C TYR A 101 4.97 6.99 -4.69
N ILE A 102 4.97 8.23 -5.16
CA ILE A 102 4.56 8.59 -6.52
C ILE A 102 5.46 7.88 -7.54
N SER A 103 6.78 7.94 -7.34
CA SER A 103 7.77 7.36 -8.26
C SER A 103 7.66 5.83 -8.32
N VAL A 104 7.59 5.16 -7.17
CA VAL A 104 7.44 3.71 -7.08
C VAL A 104 6.15 3.25 -7.76
N PHE A 105 5.02 3.90 -7.49
CA PHE A 105 3.76 3.56 -8.13
C PHE A 105 3.82 3.67 -9.65
N PHE A 106 4.34 4.78 -10.18
CA PHE A 106 4.45 4.98 -11.62
C PHE A 106 5.39 3.98 -12.27
N LEU A 107 6.62 3.85 -11.75
CA LEU A 107 7.66 2.97 -12.32
C LEU A 107 7.27 1.50 -12.24
N SER A 108 6.60 1.08 -11.18
CA SER A 108 6.06 -0.26 -11.02
C SER A 108 5.03 -0.60 -12.11
N ASN A 109 4.06 0.28 -12.35
CA ASN A 109 3.07 0.10 -13.41
C ASN A 109 3.70 0.18 -14.81
N LEU A 110 4.70 1.05 -14.99
CA LEU A 110 5.45 1.16 -16.24
C LEU A 110 6.21 -0.14 -16.55
N SER A 111 6.94 -0.70 -15.57
CA SER A 111 7.71 -1.93 -15.74
C SER A 111 6.84 -3.18 -15.97
N ARG A 112 5.60 -3.16 -15.44
CA ARG A 112 4.58 -4.18 -15.71
C ARG A 112 3.90 -4.00 -17.08
N LEU A 113 4.38 -3.08 -17.90
CA LEU A 113 3.86 -2.74 -19.24
C LEU A 113 2.41 -2.23 -19.24
N LYS A 114 1.88 -1.79 -18.11
CA LYS A 114 0.49 -1.33 -18.01
C LYS A 114 0.19 -0.15 -18.92
N PHE A 115 1.17 0.74 -19.09
CA PHE A 115 1.06 1.95 -19.90
C PHE A 115 1.39 1.76 -21.38
N CYS A 116 1.82 0.54 -21.80
CA CYS A 116 2.27 0.28 -23.17
C CYS A 116 1.18 0.48 -24.21
N LYS A 117 -0.07 0.13 -23.92
CA LYS A 117 -1.18 0.35 -24.85
C LYS A 117 -1.37 1.82 -25.14
N TYR A 118 -1.36 2.66 -24.10
CA TYR A 118 -1.44 4.10 -24.24
C TYR A 118 -0.23 4.69 -25.00
N HIS A 119 0.98 4.26 -24.63
CA HIS A 119 2.21 4.72 -25.25
C HIS A 119 2.22 4.44 -26.77
N LYS A 120 1.85 3.21 -27.17
CA LYS A 120 1.74 2.83 -28.60
C LYS A 120 0.61 3.58 -29.33
N MET A 121 -0.42 4.02 -28.64
CA MET A 121 -1.51 4.81 -29.21
C MET A 121 -1.06 6.24 -29.53
N ILE A 122 -0.24 6.85 -28.69
CA ILE A 122 0.24 8.23 -28.87
C ILE A 122 1.52 8.32 -29.71
N ASP A 123 2.20 7.19 -29.93
CA ASP A 123 3.41 7.09 -30.72
C ASP A 123 3.40 5.82 -31.56
N SER A 124 3.07 5.98 -32.85
CA SER A 124 2.98 4.88 -33.82
C SER A 124 4.33 4.25 -34.20
N GLU A 125 5.44 4.94 -33.89
CA GLU A 125 6.80 4.46 -34.19
C GLU A 125 7.28 3.38 -33.19
N ILE A 126 6.54 3.17 -32.08
CA ILE A 126 6.91 2.18 -31.09
C ILE A 126 6.64 0.77 -31.62
N PRO A 127 7.65 -0.13 -31.66
CA PRO A 127 7.47 -1.51 -32.11
C PRO A 127 6.38 -2.24 -31.34
N VAL A 128 5.66 -3.14 -32.03
CA VAL A 128 4.55 -3.91 -31.43
C VAL A 128 5.06 -4.80 -30.28
N ASP A 129 6.27 -5.32 -30.39
CA ASP A 129 6.96 -6.18 -29.42
C ASP A 129 7.82 -5.42 -28.41
N CYS A 130 7.75 -4.08 -28.39
CA CYS A 130 8.53 -3.25 -27.46
C CYS A 130 8.21 -3.61 -26.01
N ASP A 131 9.25 -3.93 -25.24
CA ASP A 131 9.18 -4.30 -23.81
C ASP A 131 10.26 -3.64 -22.93
N ILE A 132 10.89 -2.56 -23.46
CA ILE A 132 12.02 -1.87 -22.79
C ILE A 132 11.70 -1.45 -21.36
N CYS A 133 10.43 -1.12 -21.09
CA CYS A 133 10.00 -0.69 -19.76
C CYS A 133 10.18 -1.75 -18.68
N LYS A 134 10.21 -3.05 -19.03
CA LYS A 134 10.48 -4.13 -18.08
C LYS A 134 11.82 -3.99 -17.36
N SER A 135 12.80 -3.36 -18.01
CA SER A 135 14.15 -3.19 -17.46
C SER A 135 14.35 -1.86 -16.72
N LEU A 136 13.40 -0.91 -16.83
CA LEU A 136 13.57 0.41 -16.25
C LEU A 136 13.37 0.46 -14.73
N TYR A 137 12.63 -0.50 -14.18
CA TYR A 137 12.39 -0.58 -12.75
C TYR A 137 12.20 -2.04 -12.33
N LYS A 138 12.86 -2.41 -11.25
CA LYS A 138 12.61 -3.68 -10.55
C LYS A 138 12.04 -3.32 -9.19
N GLU A 139 10.88 -3.89 -8.85
CA GLU A 139 10.31 -3.72 -7.51
C GLU A 139 11.35 -4.17 -6.47
N ASN A 140 11.62 -3.28 -5.54
CA ASN A 140 12.49 -3.56 -4.42
C ASN A 140 11.60 -3.74 -3.19
N GLU A 141 11.45 -4.98 -2.75
CA GLU A 141 10.64 -5.34 -1.60
C GLU A 141 11.09 -4.63 -0.32
N GLU A 142 12.39 -4.36 -0.19
CA GLU A 142 12.96 -3.67 0.98
C GLU A 142 12.53 -2.20 0.99
N GLU A 143 12.61 -1.49 -0.14
CA GLU A 143 12.16 -0.09 -0.26
C GLU A 143 10.64 0.04 0.01
N MET A 144 9.85 -0.89 -0.50
CA MET A 144 8.41 -0.90 -0.27
C MET A 144 8.08 -1.15 1.20
N MET A 145 8.82 -2.02 1.87
CA MET A 145 8.69 -2.27 3.30
C MET A 145 9.11 -1.04 4.12
N GLU A 146 10.21 -0.38 3.78
CA GLU A 146 10.67 0.84 4.47
C GLU A 146 9.64 1.97 4.33
N LEU A 147 9.06 2.14 3.14
CA LEU A 147 8.00 3.12 2.92
C LEU A 147 6.76 2.81 3.78
N ALA A 148 6.32 1.55 3.81
CA ALA A 148 5.20 1.12 4.64
C ALA A 148 5.46 1.35 6.13
N LEU A 149 6.66 1.05 6.62
CA LEU A 149 7.05 1.31 8.02
C LEU A 149 7.04 2.80 8.36
N SER A 150 7.45 3.66 7.43
CA SER A 150 7.38 5.10 7.65
C SER A 150 5.93 5.61 7.78
N MET A 151 5.00 5.04 6.99
CA MET A 151 3.57 5.36 7.10
C MET A 151 2.94 4.89 8.41
N LEU A 152 3.46 3.81 9.01
CA LEU A 152 3.01 3.33 10.33
C LEU A 152 3.37 4.26 11.48
N GLN A 153 4.30 5.20 11.32
CA GLN A 153 4.68 6.17 12.36
C GLN A 153 3.58 7.19 12.61
N ASN A 154 2.44 6.71 13.06
CA ASN A 154 1.25 7.49 13.37
C ASN A 154 0.80 7.14 14.80
N GLU A 155 0.53 8.16 15.63
CA GLU A 155 0.11 7.97 17.04
C GLU A 155 -1.15 7.10 17.18
N SER A 156 -2.11 7.21 16.25
CA SER A 156 -3.31 6.38 16.29
C SER A 156 -3.00 4.89 16.16
N VAL A 157 -2.00 4.53 15.37
CA VAL A 157 -1.57 3.13 15.18
C VAL A 157 -0.94 2.55 16.44
N ALA A 158 -0.29 3.39 17.26
CA ALA A 158 0.34 2.94 18.50
C ALA A 158 -0.63 2.28 19.50
N GLU A 159 -1.91 2.65 19.45
CA GLU A 159 -2.96 2.06 20.29
C GLU A 159 -3.35 0.63 19.85
N LEU A 160 -3.00 0.26 18.62
CA LEU A 160 -3.26 -1.07 18.07
C LEU A 160 -2.09 -2.04 18.24
N ILE A 161 -0.95 -1.64 18.83
CA ILE A 161 0.17 -2.53 19.12
C ILE A 161 -0.21 -3.46 20.28
N PRO A 162 -0.19 -4.81 20.10
CA PRO A 162 -0.48 -5.78 21.16
C PRO A 162 0.65 -5.89 22.16
N GLU A 163 0.42 -6.58 23.29
CA GLU A 163 1.47 -6.86 24.30
C GLU A 163 2.60 -7.73 23.73
N VAL A 164 2.27 -8.68 22.86
CA VAL A 164 3.27 -9.49 22.14
C VAL A 164 3.99 -8.71 21.04
N LEU A 165 3.73 -7.42 20.90
CA LEU A 165 4.23 -6.53 19.86
C LEU A 165 3.75 -6.89 18.45
N SER A 166 3.79 -5.91 17.54
CA SER A 166 3.44 -6.10 16.14
C SER A 166 4.64 -6.52 15.30
N ASN A 167 4.38 -7.09 14.14
CA ASN A 167 5.36 -7.22 13.07
C ASN A 167 4.66 -7.09 11.71
N LEU A 168 5.37 -6.58 10.72
CA LEU A 168 4.92 -6.51 9.34
C LEU A 168 5.78 -7.45 8.51
N ALA A 169 5.15 -8.31 7.72
CA ALA A 169 5.82 -9.27 6.85
C ALA A 169 5.41 -9.08 5.39
N PHE A 170 6.36 -9.23 4.47
CA PHE A 170 6.17 -9.15 3.04
C PHE A 170 6.94 -10.25 2.31
N ALA A 171 6.24 -11.04 1.52
CA ALA A 171 6.80 -12.18 0.81
C ALA A 171 7.14 -11.85 -0.65
N LYS A 172 8.20 -12.46 -1.18
CA LYS A 172 8.46 -12.52 -2.63
C LYS A 172 7.27 -13.15 -3.36
N ALA A 173 7.08 -12.82 -4.62
CA ALA A 173 5.96 -13.35 -5.42
C ALA A 173 5.91 -14.90 -5.45
N ASN A 174 7.08 -15.55 -5.42
CA ASN A 174 7.20 -17.00 -5.46
C ASN A 174 7.79 -17.58 -4.17
N ALA A 175 7.54 -16.93 -3.03
CA ALA A 175 8.05 -17.33 -1.73
C ALA A 175 7.60 -18.75 -1.37
N LYS A 176 8.56 -19.56 -0.89
CA LYS A 176 8.31 -20.94 -0.43
C LYS A 176 8.88 -21.20 0.96
N ARG A 177 9.83 -20.41 1.41
CA ARG A 177 10.57 -20.58 2.65
C ARG A 177 10.51 -19.29 3.47
N GLU A 178 10.77 -19.41 4.77
CA GLU A 178 10.78 -18.28 5.70
C GLU A 178 11.79 -17.20 5.27
N GLU A 179 12.91 -17.60 4.66
CA GLU A 179 13.94 -16.70 4.12
C GLU A 179 13.48 -15.88 2.90
N ASP A 180 12.36 -16.24 2.28
CA ASP A 180 11.74 -15.49 1.19
C ASP A 180 10.74 -14.43 1.70
N VAL A 181 10.64 -14.26 3.03
CA VAL A 181 9.73 -13.32 3.68
C VAL A 181 10.52 -12.26 4.43
N LEU A 182 10.34 -11.01 4.04
CA LEU A 182 10.91 -9.83 4.67
C LEU A 182 10.07 -9.44 5.89
N ALA A 183 10.68 -9.23 7.04
CA ALA A 183 10.01 -8.81 8.26
C ALA A 183 11.00 -8.10 9.21
N ILE A 184 10.51 -7.58 10.35
CA ILE A 184 11.32 -6.81 11.29
C ILE A 184 11.84 -7.72 12.41
N PRO A 185 13.16 -8.01 12.48
CA PRO A 185 13.76 -8.61 13.66
C PRO A 185 13.51 -7.76 14.91
N GLY A 186 13.07 -8.38 16.00
CA GLY A 186 12.76 -7.67 17.24
C GLY A 186 11.39 -6.96 17.24
N ARG A 187 10.61 -7.07 16.16
CA ARG A 187 9.24 -6.58 16.06
C ARG A 187 9.11 -5.04 16.00
N ILE A 188 7.86 -4.56 16.02
CA ILE A 188 7.47 -3.14 16.08
C ILE A 188 6.90 -2.90 17.46
N THR A 189 7.53 -2.03 18.21
CA THR A 189 7.15 -1.64 19.58
C THR A 189 6.56 -0.22 19.59
N LYS A 190 6.12 0.22 20.76
CA LYS A 190 5.63 1.57 20.99
C LYS A 190 6.67 2.38 21.75
N ILE A 191 7.23 3.42 21.12
CA ILE A 191 8.16 4.36 21.74
C ILE A 191 7.59 5.76 21.62
N ARG A 192 7.44 6.48 22.75
CA ARG A 192 6.87 7.84 22.77
C ARG A 192 5.55 7.96 22.00
N ASN A 193 4.69 6.98 22.17
CA ASN A 193 3.38 6.88 21.49
C ASN A 193 3.46 6.75 19.96
N LEU A 194 4.57 6.28 19.42
CA LEU A 194 4.75 6.00 17.99
C LEU A 194 5.15 4.55 17.78
N PRO A 195 4.57 3.86 16.78
CA PRO A 195 5.05 2.56 16.35
C PRO A 195 6.50 2.68 15.86
N THR A 196 7.39 1.93 16.48
CA THR A 196 8.83 2.02 16.19
C THR A 196 9.37 0.62 15.91
N PRO A 197 9.89 0.35 14.70
CA PRO A 197 10.55 -0.91 14.39
C PRO A 197 11.86 -1.03 15.19
N ALA A 198 12.11 -2.21 15.77
CA ALA A 198 13.31 -2.49 16.56
C ALA A 198 14.59 -2.53 15.70
N SER A 199 14.45 -2.82 14.40
CA SER A 199 15.55 -2.87 13.44
C SER A 199 15.05 -2.60 12.02
N LYS A 200 15.98 -2.52 11.05
CA LYS A 200 15.63 -2.56 9.63
C LYS A 200 14.99 -3.89 9.24
N PRO A 201 14.13 -3.91 8.21
CA PRO A 201 13.61 -5.15 7.66
C PRO A 201 14.73 -6.10 7.23
N MET A 202 14.55 -7.39 7.48
CA MET A 202 15.48 -8.44 7.08
C MET A 202 14.71 -9.66 6.54
N TRP A 203 15.29 -10.31 5.54
CA TRP A 203 14.81 -11.58 5.04
C TRP A 203 14.89 -12.64 6.15
N GLY A 204 13.80 -13.39 6.38
CA GLY A 204 13.68 -14.31 7.49
C GLY A 204 13.47 -13.66 8.87
N GLY A 205 13.19 -12.36 8.93
CA GLY A 205 13.12 -11.57 10.17
C GLY A 205 12.01 -11.97 11.15
N SER A 206 11.02 -12.76 10.72
CA SER A 206 9.94 -13.26 11.59
C SER A 206 9.47 -14.66 11.17
N LYS A 207 9.82 -15.68 11.93
CA LYS A 207 9.36 -17.05 11.68
C LYS A 207 7.84 -17.20 11.79
N HIS A 208 7.23 -16.54 12.78
CA HIS A 208 5.79 -16.65 13.01
C HIS A 208 4.98 -16.08 11.84
N LEU A 209 5.20 -14.81 11.48
CA LEU A 209 4.45 -14.21 10.38
C LEU A 209 4.81 -14.81 9.01
N ALA A 210 6.04 -15.28 8.82
CA ALA A 210 6.41 -16.00 7.61
C ALA A 210 5.57 -17.28 7.44
N LYS A 211 5.41 -18.09 8.51
CA LYS A 211 4.55 -19.27 8.46
C LYS A 211 3.10 -18.94 8.18
N VAL A 212 2.54 -17.93 8.85
CA VAL A 212 1.17 -17.46 8.61
C VAL A 212 0.99 -17.06 7.15
N LEU A 213 1.86 -16.19 6.65
CA LEU A 213 1.76 -15.66 5.29
C LEU A 213 1.93 -16.76 4.23
N LEU A 214 2.96 -17.60 4.35
CA LEU A 214 3.22 -18.70 3.42
C LEU A 214 2.08 -19.71 3.39
N SER A 215 1.44 -19.97 4.54
CA SER A 215 0.28 -20.88 4.60
C SER A 215 -0.92 -20.32 3.85
N VAL A 216 -1.19 -19.01 3.94
CA VAL A 216 -2.24 -18.34 3.18
C VAL A 216 -1.89 -18.29 1.69
N MET A 217 -0.64 -17.96 1.34
CA MET A 217 -0.18 -17.86 -0.05
C MET A 217 -0.30 -19.16 -0.85
N LYS A 218 -0.32 -20.33 -0.23
CA LYS A 218 -0.50 -21.62 -0.92
C LYS A 218 -1.76 -21.61 -1.79
N ASN A 219 -2.86 -21.04 -1.29
CA ASN A 219 -4.14 -20.98 -1.99
C ASN A 219 -4.47 -19.57 -2.49
N HIS A 220 -3.84 -18.52 -1.95
CA HIS A 220 -4.08 -17.13 -2.25
C HIS A 220 -2.77 -16.39 -2.58
N PRO A 221 -2.12 -16.68 -3.72
CA PRO A 221 -0.77 -16.18 -4.05
C PRO A 221 -0.69 -14.66 -4.24
N ALA A 222 -1.83 -13.98 -4.41
CA ALA A 222 -1.91 -12.53 -4.49
C ALA A 222 -1.75 -11.85 -3.11
N VAL A 223 -1.98 -12.58 -2.01
CA VAL A 223 -1.83 -12.08 -0.63
C VAL A 223 -0.38 -12.25 -0.22
N ARG A 224 0.40 -11.17 -0.28
CA ARG A 224 1.84 -11.22 -0.07
C ARG A 224 2.32 -10.49 1.17
N SER A 225 1.41 -9.86 1.93
CA SER A 225 1.77 -9.12 3.14
C SER A 225 0.78 -9.37 4.26
N VAL A 226 1.27 -9.33 5.51
CA VAL A 226 0.48 -9.47 6.72
C VAL A 226 1.12 -8.68 7.87
N MET A 227 0.28 -8.07 8.71
CA MET A 227 0.71 -7.49 9.99
C MET A 227 -0.27 -7.93 11.09
N ASN A 228 0.26 -8.21 12.28
CA ASN A 228 -0.57 -8.45 13.46
C ASN A 228 -0.76 -7.15 14.26
N ILE A 229 -1.99 -6.92 14.69
CA ILE A 229 -2.38 -5.87 15.63
C ILE A 229 -3.16 -6.49 16.78
N LYS A 230 -3.39 -5.74 17.86
CA LYS A 230 -4.18 -6.24 19.00
C LYS A 230 -5.58 -6.68 18.57
N TYR A 231 -6.17 -7.54 19.37
CA TYR A 231 -7.59 -7.84 19.33
C TYR A 231 -8.27 -7.33 20.59
N ASP A 232 -9.37 -6.63 20.41
CA ASP A 232 -10.40 -6.38 21.41
C ASP A 232 -11.76 -6.26 20.69
N GLU A 233 -12.86 -6.22 21.45
CA GLU A 233 -14.21 -6.09 20.89
C GLU A 233 -14.40 -4.79 20.10
N LYS A 234 -13.65 -3.74 20.44
CA LYS A 234 -13.68 -2.46 19.74
C LYS A 234 -13.11 -2.57 18.33
N VAL A 235 -11.99 -3.30 18.17
CA VAL A 235 -11.43 -3.60 16.85
C VAL A 235 -12.45 -4.37 16.00
N GLU A 236 -13.13 -5.37 16.56
CA GLU A 236 -14.16 -6.11 15.82
C GLU A 236 -15.35 -5.22 15.38
N MET A 237 -15.79 -4.31 16.24
CA MET A 237 -16.84 -3.33 15.89
C MET A 237 -16.41 -2.47 14.69
N ILE A 238 -15.17 -1.96 14.73
CA ILE A 238 -14.62 -1.12 13.68
C ILE A 238 -14.52 -1.88 12.36
N LEU A 239 -14.03 -3.13 12.37
CA LEU A 239 -13.97 -3.96 11.16
C LEU A 239 -15.34 -4.11 10.49
N LYS A 240 -16.41 -4.26 11.28
CA LYS A 240 -17.79 -4.31 10.77
C LYS A 240 -18.24 -2.97 10.20
N GLU A 241 -17.92 -1.86 10.87
CA GLU A 241 -18.32 -0.51 10.46
C GLU A 241 -17.65 -0.08 9.15
N ILE A 242 -16.33 -0.33 9.01
CA ILE A 242 -15.59 0.02 7.80
C ILE A 242 -15.75 -0.98 6.66
N GLY A 243 -16.46 -2.11 6.91
CA GLY A 243 -16.81 -3.10 5.88
C GLY A 243 -15.68 -4.06 5.50
N TYR A 244 -14.64 -4.22 6.33
CA TYR A 244 -13.60 -5.23 6.07
C TYR A 244 -14.13 -6.63 6.32
N LYS A 245 -13.86 -7.53 5.36
CA LYS A 245 -14.22 -8.94 5.50
C LYS A 245 -13.27 -9.63 6.46
N PHE A 246 -13.78 -10.14 7.56
CA PHE A 246 -12.97 -10.84 8.54
C PHE A 246 -13.50 -12.20 8.92
N LYS A 247 -12.62 -13.07 9.33
CA LYS A 247 -12.89 -14.40 9.88
C LYS A 247 -12.39 -14.49 11.32
N LYS A 248 -12.94 -15.42 12.10
CA LYS A 248 -12.53 -15.66 13.48
C LYS A 248 -12.16 -17.12 13.67
N VAL A 249 -11.05 -17.37 14.38
CA VAL A 249 -10.59 -18.71 14.75
C VAL A 249 -10.20 -18.76 16.22
N GLY A 250 -10.36 -19.92 16.82
CA GLY A 250 -10.07 -20.13 18.23
C GLY A 250 -11.26 -19.77 19.15
N PRO A 251 -11.08 -19.75 20.50
CA PRO A 251 -9.79 -19.96 21.17
C PRO A 251 -9.28 -21.40 21.02
N GLN A 252 -7.96 -21.55 21.01
CA GLN A 252 -7.32 -22.86 20.86
C GLN A 252 -6.33 -23.07 21.99
N ASN A 253 -6.44 -24.20 22.66
CA ASN A 253 -5.51 -24.60 23.70
C ASN A 253 -4.44 -25.51 23.09
N ASP A 254 -3.18 -25.28 23.45
CA ASP A 254 -2.07 -26.15 23.11
C ASP A 254 -1.56 -26.09 21.65
N LEU A 255 -1.19 -24.90 21.16
CA LEU A 255 -0.75 -24.74 19.77
C LEU A 255 0.61 -24.04 19.63
N GLY A 256 1.55 -24.76 18.99
CA GLY A 256 2.73 -24.14 18.41
C GLY A 256 2.40 -23.21 17.23
N ASN A 257 3.33 -22.33 16.86
CA ASN A 257 3.19 -21.37 15.76
C ASN A 257 2.74 -21.98 14.41
N GLU A 258 3.02 -23.26 14.18
CA GLU A 258 2.63 -23.97 12.96
C GLU A 258 1.12 -24.17 12.88
N ARG A 259 0.50 -24.61 13.96
CA ARG A 259 -0.97 -24.81 13.99
C ARG A 259 -1.74 -23.51 13.91
N ILE A 260 -1.23 -22.42 14.50
CA ILE A 260 -1.85 -21.09 14.34
C ILE A 260 -1.88 -20.70 12.87
N ALA A 261 -0.76 -20.88 12.15
CA ALA A 261 -0.67 -20.57 10.73
C ALA A 261 -1.62 -21.42 9.87
N GLU A 262 -1.71 -22.72 10.14
CA GLU A 262 -2.64 -23.64 9.46
C GLU A 262 -4.10 -23.27 9.72
N THR A 263 -4.46 -22.94 10.96
CA THR A 263 -5.82 -22.56 11.33
C THR A 263 -6.26 -21.25 10.68
N ILE A 264 -5.36 -20.27 10.62
CA ILE A 264 -5.61 -19.01 9.91
C ILE A 264 -5.81 -19.29 8.41
N ALA A 265 -4.94 -20.07 7.79
CA ALA A 265 -5.04 -20.40 6.37
C ALA A 265 -6.30 -21.21 6.02
N ALA A 266 -6.78 -22.07 6.93
CA ALA A 266 -7.97 -22.89 6.73
C ALA A 266 -9.27 -22.10 6.63
N VAL A 267 -9.35 -20.91 7.24
CA VAL A 267 -10.55 -20.05 7.22
C VAL A 267 -10.43 -18.90 6.22
N PHE A 268 -9.24 -18.72 5.64
CA PHE A 268 -8.99 -17.65 4.69
C PHE A 268 -9.64 -17.97 3.35
N ASP A 269 -10.50 -17.07 2.85
CA ASP A 269 -11.15 -17.18 1.55
C ASP A 269 -10.90 -15.94 0.69
N GLU A 270 -11.37 -15.95 -0.54
CA GLU A 270 -11.23 -14.83 -1.47
C GLU A 270 -11.90 -13.57 -0.93
N GLY A 271 -11.14 -12.49 -0.89
CA GLY A 271 -11.59 -11.20 -0.37
C GLY A 271 -11.52 -11.07 1.15
N THR A 272 -10.97 -12.04 1.90
CA THR A 272 -10.71 -11.88 3.33
C THR A 272 -9.61 -10.83 3.54
N ASP A 273 -9.93 -9.77 4.30
CA ASP A 273 -8.98 -8.71 4.70
C ASP A 273 -8.29 -9.03 6.01
N VAL A 274 -9.00 -9.69 6.93
CA VAL A 274 -8.57 -9.84 8.32
C VAL A 274 -8.92 -11.22 8.85
N VAL A 275 -8.03 -11.83 9.63
CA VAL A 275 -8.33 -13.01 10.45
C VAL A 275 -8.04 -12.69 11.91
N ILE A 276 -9.04 -12.85 12.77
CA ILE A 276 -8.95 -12.70 14.21
C ILE A 276 -8.67 -14.08 14.81
N HIS A 277 -7.52 -14.23 15.47
CA HIS A 277 -7.21 -15.41 16.30
C HIS A 277 -7.52 -15.07 17.75
N LEU A 278 -8.47 -15.78 18.35
CA LEU A 278 -8.99 -15.50 19.70
C LEU A 278 -8.04 -15.95 20.84
N GLY A 279 -6.79 -16.31 20.46
CA GLY A 279 -5.81 -16.73 21.45
C GLY A 279 -6.10 -18.10 22.05
N GLY A 280 -5.67 -18.28 23.29
CA GLY A 280 -5.82 -19.52 24.06
C GLY A 280 -5.02 -19.44 25.36
N THR A 281 -4.84 -20.58 26.02
CA THR A 281 -4.06 -20.61 27.25
C THR A 281 -2.60 -20.20 26.99
N GLY A 282 -2.18 -19.06 27.52
CA GLY A 282 -0.84 -18.51 27.32
C GLY A 282 -0.59 -17.88 25.93
N ILE A 283 -1.64 -17.70 25.12
CA ILE A 283 -1.56 -17.10 23.78
C ILE A 283 -2.48 -15.90 23.75
N GLU A 284 -1.93 -14.70 23.52
CA GLU A 284 -2.70 -13.49 23.35
C GLU A 284 -3.54 -13.56 22.06
N ALA A 285 -4.77 -13.05 22.12
CA ALA A 285 -5.60 -12.87 20.95
C ALA A 285 -5.01 -11.79 20.03
N ASN A 286 -4.96 -12.06 18.73
CA ASN A 286 -4.37 -11.17 17.75
C ASN A 286 -5.25 -11.03 16.51
N THR A 287 -5.19 -9.87 15.90
CA THR A 287 -5.85 -9.55 14.62
C THR A 287 -4.79 -9.51 13.52
N TYR A 288 -4.89 -10.39 12.53
CA TYR A 288 -3.98 -10.46 11.39
C TYR A 288 -4.62 -9.74 10.20
N VAL A 289 -4.00 -8.65 9.75
CA VAL A 289 -4.44 -7.85 8.61
C VAL A 289 -3.62 -8.24 7.40
N PHE A 290 -4.28 -8.64 6.32
CA PHE A 290 -3.67 -9.14 5.10
C PHE A 290 -3.80 -8.15 3.94
N GLY A 291 -2.87 -8.25 2.98
CA GLY A 291 -2.89 -7.42 1.78
C GLY A 291 -1.98 -7.95 0.67
N ARG A 292 -2.08 -7.31 -0.47
CA ARG A 292 -1.25 -7.61 -1.66
C ARG A 292 0.21 -7.22 -1.47
N ASP A 293 0.44 -6.15 -0.75
CA ASP A 293 1.74 -5.57 -0.44
C ASP A 293 1.71 -4.89 0.94
N PRO A 294 2.86 -4.47 1.50
CA PRO A 294 2.90 -3.85 2.83
C PRO A 294 2.18 -2.50 2.89
N LEU A 295 2.09 -1.76 1.79
CA LEU A 295 1.36 -0.48 1.75
C LEU A 295 -0.16 -0.70 1.87
N ASP A 296 -0.69 -1.75 1.22
CA ASP A 296 -2.09 -2.16 1.34
C ASP A 296 -2.44 -2.55 2.79
N VAL A 297 -1.59 -3.35 3.44
CA VAL A 297 -1.76 -3.72 4.86
C VAL A 297 -1.74 -2.50 5.76
N VAL A 298 -0.76 -1.61 5.58
CA VAL A 298 -0.61 -0.40 6.40
C VAL A 298 -1.79 0.56 6.21
N LYS A 299 -2.30 0.72 4.98
CA LYS A 299 -3.53 1.50 4.72
C LYS A 299 -4.70 0.98 5.56
N LYS A 300 -4.96 -0.33 5.52
CA LYS A 300 -6.03 -0.96 6.31
C LYS A 300 -5.85 -0.69 7.81
N ILE A 301 -4.63 -0.81 8.32
CA ILE A 301 -4.32 -0.57 9.74
C ILE A 301 -4.53 0.89 10.13
N ILE A 302 -4.11 1.84 9.29
CA ILE A 302 -4.35 3.28 9.53
C ILE A 302 -5.85 3.56 9.57
N ASN A 303 -6.63 3.03 8.63
CA ASN A 303 -8.09 3.19 8.63
C ASN A 303 -8.71 2.64 9.92
N ILE A 304 -8.29 1.45 10.38
CA ILE A 304 -8.73 0.88 11.66
C ILE A 304 -8.34 1.81 12.82
N SER A 305 -7.11 2.31 12.84
CA SER A 305 -6.56 3.10 13.94
C SER A 305 -7.22 4.49 14.08
N VAL A 306 -7.45 5.14 12.95
CA VAL A 306 -8.15 6.45 12.92
C VAL A 306 -9.55 6.28 13.46
N LYS A 307 -10.28 5.27 13.00
CA LYS A 307 -11.64 4.99 13.48
C LYS A 307 -11.68 4.57 14.94
N TYR A 308 -10.68 3.80 15.38
CA TYR A 308 -10.53 3.41 16.78
C TYR A 308 -10.37 4.65 17.67
N LYS A 309 -9.53 5.59 17.25
CA LYS A 309 -9.30 6.85 17.97
C LYS A 309 -10.57 7.74 17.99
N GLU A 310 -11.25 7.88 16.84
CA GLU A 310 -12.49 8.67 16.74
C GLU A 310 -13.59 8.19 17.70
N ILE A 311 -13.76 6.88 17.85
CA ILE A 311 -14.87 6.31 18.63
C ILE A 311 -14.52 6.16 20.11
N PHE A 312 -13.27 5.83 20.44
CA PHE A 312 -12.89 5.33 21.76
C PHE A 312 -11.82 6.14 22.50
N SER A 313 -11.18 7.10 21.83
CA SER A 313 -10.23 7.99 22.50
C SER A 313 -10.88 9.36 22.69
N PRO A 314 -10.86 9.91 23.92
CA PRO A 314 -11.49 11.20 24.22
C PRO A 314 -10.75 12.37 23.57
#